data_0a5b6e0f5d1da48fe8bcea9feff90f5b
#
_entry.id   0a5b6e0f5d1da48fe8bcea9feff90f5b
#
_cell.length_a   1.000
_cell.length_b   1.000
_cell.length_c   1.000
_cell.angle_alpha   90.00
_cell.angle_beta   90.00
_cell.angle_gamma   90.00
#
_symmetry.space_group_name_H-M   'P 1'
#
loop_
_entity.id
_entity.type
_entity.pdbx_description
1 polymer ?
#
loop_
_entity_poly.entity_id
_entity_poly.type
_entity_poly.pdbx_seq_one_letter_code
_entity_poly.pdbx_strand_id
1 'polypeptide(L)'
;HDGFTLNDIVSYNTKHNIENGEGNCDGNDNNVSWNCGQEGTTSDENIIELREQQMRNLFTLLMISQGTPMFLYGDEVKFSKNGNNNTYCHDNKLNWFDWSLYRKNKRFFNFCKNMIEFRKSHPVLRRATFFNGINSDEYCSSDISWHGFEIGKPDWSENSHCIAFMLNGNKAVTGADLNDNN
;
A
#
# COMPACT_ATOMS: atom_id res chain seq x y z
N HIS A 1 -0.43 -14.01 4.74
CA HIS A 1 -1.04 -14.73 3.61
C HIS A 1 -2.56 -14.55 3.57
N ASP A 2 -3.16 -14.22 4.69
CA ASP A 2 -4.60 -13.89 4.79
C ASP A 2 -4.81 -12.40 4.55
N GLY A 3 -6.00 -12.05 4.10
CA GLY A 3 -6.40 -10.68 3.89
C GLY A 3 -6.95 -10.41 2.50
N PHE A 4 -7.50 -9.22 2.34
CA PHE A 4 -8.02 -8.75 1.05
C PHE A 4 -6.91 -8.41 0.06
N THR A 5 -7.21 -8.56 -1.24
CA THR A 5 -6.41 -7.92 -2.29
C THR A 5 -6.52 -6.40 -2.19
N LEU A 6 -5.63 -5.68 -2.87
CA LEU A 6 -5.70 -4.20 -2.93
C LEU A 6 -7.04 -3.70 -3.50
N ASN A 7 -7.65 -4.46 -4.41
CA ASN A 7 -8.97 -4.13 -4.95
C ASN A 7 -10.09 -4.46 -3.95
N ASP A 8 -9.98 -5.57 -3.23
CA ASP A 8 -11.02 -5.99 -2.29
C ASP A 8 -11.03 -5.12 -1.03
N ILE A 9 -9.90 -4.60 -0.56
CA ILE A 9 -9.84 -3.71 0.60
C ILE A 9 -10.60 -2.39 0.40
N VAL A 10 -10.81 -1.98 -0.85
CA VAL A 10 -11.61 -0.79 -1.21
C VAL A 10 -12.99 -1.13 -1.75
N SER A 11 -13.36 -2.41 -1.77
CA SER A 11 -14.60 -2.90 -2.37
C SER A 11 -15.49 -3.68 -1.40
N TYR A 12 -14.95 -4.15 -0.28
CA TYR A 12 -15.67 -4.98 0.68
C TYR A 12 -15.43 -4.50 2.10
N ASN A 13 -16.50 -4.32 2.88
CA ASN A 13 -16.42 -4.06 4.32
C ASN A 13 -16.30 -5.36 5.12
N THR A 14 -16.89 -6.44 4.62
CA THR A 14 -16.92 -7.74 5.28
C THR A 14 -16.32 -8.83 4.41
N LYS A 15 -15.82 -9.90 5.02
CA LYS A 15 -15.33 -11.06 4.29
C LYS A 15 -16.47 -11.86 3.66
N HIS A 16 -16.21 -12.45 2.51
CA HIS A 16 -17.14 -13.27 1.75
C HIS A 16 -16.53 -14.67 1.49
N ASN A 17 -16.34 -15.46 2.58
CA ASN A 17 -15.64 -16.74 2.56
C ASN A 17 -16.58 -17.96 2.49
N ILE A 18 -17.86 -17.80 2.18
CA ILE A 18 -18.85 -18.88 2.17
C ILE A 18 -18.41 -20.05 1.27
N GLU A 19 -17.76 -19.75 0.13
CA GLU A 19 -17.28 -20.77 -0.81
C GLU A 19 -16.17 -21.66 -0.24
N ASN A 20 -15.55 -21.27 0.87
CA ASN A 20 -14.51 -22.05 1.55
C ASN A 20 -15.09 -23.27 2.30
N GLY A 21 -16.43 -23.33 2.47
CA GLY A 21 -17.10 -24.44 3.17
C GLY A 21 -17.07 -24.35 4.69
N GLU A 22 -16.52 -23.28 5.27
CA GLU A 22 -16.38 -23.06 6.73
C GLU A 22 -17.49 -22.14 7.29
N GLY A 23 -18.59 -21.96 6.57
CA GLY A 23 -19.71 -21.12 7.00
C GLY A 23 -19.34 -19.65 7.21
N ASN A 24 -18.34 -19.14 6.51
CA ASN A 24 -17.76 -17.79 6.66
C ASN A 24 -17.08 -17.54 8.04
N CYS A 25 -16.71 -18.59 8.76
CA CYS A 25 -16.07 -18.49 10.07
C CYS A 25 -14.54 -18.37 9.97
N ASP A 26 -13.96 -18.74 8.84
CA ASP A 26 -12.52 -18.68 8.53
C ASP A 26 -12.07 -17.29 8.09
N GLY A 27 -10.75 -17.09 8.05
CA GLY A 27 -10.14 -15.81 7.70
C GLY A 27 -10.28 -14.72 8.77
N ASN A 28 -9.92 -13.49 8.41
CA ASN A 28 -9.92 -12.37 9.35
C ASN A 28 -11.22 -11.56 9.28
N ASP A 29 -11.87 -11.29 10.42
CA ASP A 29 -13.05 -10.42 10.48
C ASP A 29 -12.70 -8.93 10.47
N ASN A 30 -11.51 -8.56 10.94
CA ASN A 30 -11.05 -7.18 10.99
C ASN A 30 -10.12 -6.87 9.81
N ASN A 31 -10.68 -6.53 8.67
CA ASN A 31 -9.91 -6.24 7.45
C ASN A 31 -9.45 -4.78 7.35
N VAL A 32 -9.95 -3.88 8.22
CA VAL A 32 -9.68 -2.44 8.14
C VAL A 32 -9.93 -1.91 6.72
N SER A 33 -11.04 -2.36 6.12
CA SER A 33 -11.41 -2.09 4.74
C SER A 33 -12.58 -1.11 4.63
N TRP A 34 -12.76 -0.54 3.45
CA TRP A 34 -13.86 0.39 3.17
C TRP A 34 -14.37 0.18 1.75
N ASN A 35 -15.64 -0.20 1.60
CA ASN A 35 -16.26 -0.49 0.30
C ASN A 35 -16.52 0.74 -0.58
N CYS A 36 -16.16 1.94 -0.10
CA CYS A 36 -16.35 3.22 -0.80
C CYS A 36 -17.82 3.54 -1.13
N GLY A 37 -18.76 2.99 -0.37
CA GLY A 37 -20.20 3.27 -0.51
C GLY A 37 -21.05 2.14 -1.08
N GLN A 38 -20.44 1.11 -1.65
CA GLN A 38 -21.17 -0.07 -2.14
C GLN A 38 -20.35 -1.34 -1.93
N GLU A 39 -20.97 -2.36 -1.36
CA GLU A 39 -20.32 -3.68 -1.17
C GLU A 39 -20.18 -4.42 -2.50
N GLY A 40 -18.98 -4.90 -2.80
CA GLY A 40 -18.69 -5.67 -3.99
C GLY A 40 -18.62 -4.87 -5.30
N THR A 41 -19.00 -5.50 -6.39
CA THR A 41 -18.94 -4.88 -7.73
C THR A 41 -19.96 -3.77 -7.89
N THR A 42 -19.61 -2.73 -8.64
CA THR A 42 -20.47 -1.59 -8.91
C THR A 42 -20.29 -1.12 -10.36
N SER A 43 -21.34 -0.47 -10.89
CA SER A 43 -21.29 0.30 -12.14
C SER A 43 -21.34 1.81 -11.91
N ASP A 44 -21.37 2.28 -10.65
CA ASP A 44 -21.34 3.70 -10.33
C ASP A 44 -19.93 4.24 -10.56
N GLU A 45 -19.80 5.14 -11.52
CA GLU A 45 -18.53 5.73 -11.93
C GLU A 45 -17.84 6.50 -10.78
N ASN A 46 -18.60 7.19 -9.92
CA ASN A 46 -18.02 7.93 -8.80
C ASN A 46 -17.40 6.98 -7.77
N ILE A 47 -18.05 5.84 -7.50
CA ILE A 47 -17.49 4.83 -6.60
C ILE A 47 -16.26 4.16 -7.22
N ILE A 48 -16.29 3.87 -8.53
CA ILE A 48 -15.15 3.29 -9.25
C ILE A 48 -13.94 4.24 -9.19
N GLU A 49 -14.14 5.53 -9.46
CA GLU A 49 -13.08 6.54 -9.39
C GLU A 49 -12.53 6.68 -7.96
N LEU A 50 -13.41 6.71 -6.95
CA LEU A 50 -13.01 6.77 -5.55
C LEU A 50 -12.17 5.55 -5.13
N ARG A 51 -12.59 4.34 -5.52
CA ARG A 51 -11.82 3.11 -5.28
C ARG A 51 -10.46 3.17 -5.94
N GLU A 52 -10.39 3.63 -7.19
CA GLU A 52 -9.11 3.78 -7.89
C GLU A 52 -8.19 4.78 -7.18
N GLN A 53 -8.73 5.88 -6.69
CA GLN A 53 -7.99 6.85 -5.89
C GLN A 53 -7.44 6.21 -4.61
N GLN A 54 -8.28 5.48 -3.86
CA GLN A 54 -7.85 4.84 -2.62
C GLN A 54 -6.80 3.75 -2.86
N MET A 55 -6.94 2.93 -3.91
CA MET A 55 -5.90 1.96 -4.27
C MET A 55 -4.56 2.65 -4.57
N ARG A 56 -4.56 3.79 -5.26
CA ARG A 56 -3.35 4.58 -5.52
C ARG A 56 -2.75 5.13 -4.22
N ASN A 57 -3.59 5.64 -3.33
CA ASN A 57 -3.15 6.15 -2.03
C ASN A 57 -2.47 5.04 -1.21
N LEU A 58 -3.11 3.89 -1.07
CA LEU A 58 -2.57 2.73 -0.33
C LEU A 58 -1.25 2.24 -0.94
N PHE A 59 -1.20 2.08 -2.26
CA PHE A 59 0.03 1.65 -2.94
C PHE A 59 1.15 2.68 -2.83
N THR A 60 0.83 3.98 -2.90
CA THR A 60 1.81 5.06 -2.67
C THR A 60 2.37 4.98 -1.26
N LEU A 61 1.51 4.89 -0.24
CA LEU A 61 1.93 4.78 1.16
C LEU A 61 2.84 3.55 1.37
N LEU A 62 2.50 2.41 0.78
CA LEU A 62 3.34 1.22 0.84
C LEU A 62 4.73 1.47 0.23
N MET A 63 4.79 2.13 -0.93
CA MET A 63 6.06 2.36 -1.64
C MET A 63 6.95 3.42 -0.97
N ILE A 64 6.39 4.39 -0.25
CA ILE A 64 7.18 5.41 0.46
C ILE A 64 7.46 5.04 1.92
N SER A 65 6.84 4.00 2.45
CA SER A 65 7.07 3.51 3.81
C SER A 65 8.44 2.85 3.95
N GLN A 66 9.02 2.92 5.15
CA GLN A 66 10.23 2.17 5.48
C GLN A 66 9.96 0.66 5.60
N GLY A 67 11.03 -0.12 5.45
CA GLY A 67 10.97 -1.56 5.45
C GLY A 67 10.82 -2.14 4.04
N THR A 68 10.60 -3.44 3.96
CA THR A 68 10.43 -4.14 2.68
C THR A 68 8.95 -4.09 2.27
N PRO A 69 8.60 -3.41 1.16
CA PRO A 69 7.23 -3.40 0.70
C PRO A 69 6.82 -4.79 0.21
N MET A 70 5.64 -5.22 0.61
CA MET A 70 5.08 -6.51 0.20
C MET A 70 3.64 -6.29 -0.26
N PHE A 71 3.29 -6.81 -1.42
CA PHE A 71 1.94 -6.79 -1.98
C PHE A 71 1.64 -8.11 -2.69
N LEU A 72 0.37 -8.42 -2.84
CA LEU A 72 -0.07 -9.66 -3.47
C LEU A 72 0.11 -9.57 -5.00
N TYR A 73 0.47 -10.70 -5.63
CA TYR A 73 0.43 -10.80 -7.09
C TYR A 73 -0.99 -10.47 -7.61
N GLY A 74 -1.07 -9.66 -8.64
CA GLY A 74 -2.34 -9.21 -9.20
C GLY A 74 -2.87 -7.89 -8.63
N ASP A 75 -2.37 -7.40 -7.50
CA ASP A 75 -2.73 -6.08 -6.97
C ASP A 75 -2.46 -4.98 -8.02
N GLU A 76 -1.35 -5.11 -8.76
CA GLU A 76 -0.94 -4.19 -9.82
C GLU A 76 -1.89 -4.14 -11.02
N VAL A 77 -2.78 -5.11 -11.14
CA VAL A 77 -3.82 -5.19 -12.20
C VAL A 77 -5.24 -5.16 -11.65
N LYS A 78 -5.40 -4.77 -10.38
CA LYS A 78 -6.70 -4.71 -9.69
C LYS A 78 -7.39 -6.08 -9.60
N PHE A 79 -6.63 -7.14 -9.34
CA PHE A 79 -7.16 -8.47 -9.13
C PHE A 79 -8.09 -8.48 -7.91
N SER A 80 -9.21 -9.20 -8.01
CA SER A 80 -10.17 -9.37 -6.93
C SER A 80 -10.39 -10.84 -6.65
N LYS A 81 -10.52 -11.16 -5.39
CA LYS A 81 -10.97 -12.46 -4.89
C LYS A 81 -12.43 -12.41 -4.39
N ASN A 82 -13.18 -11.44 -4.90
CA ASN A 82 -14.62 -11.24 -4.60
C ASN A 82 -14.90 -11.13 -3.09
N GLY A 83 -13.99 -10.50 -2.34
CA GLY A 83 -14.13 -10.37 -0.89
C GLY A 83 -13.79 -11.62 -0.09
N ASN A 84 -13.28 -12.68 -0.74
CA ASN A 84 -12.76 -13.83 -0.03
C ASN A 84 -11.31 -13.54 0.42
N ASN A 85 -11.09 -13.43 1.73
CA ASN A 85 -9.80 -13.10 2.32
C ASN A 85 -8.99 -14.31 2.79
N ASN A 86 -9.44 -15.56 2.50
CA ASN A 86 -8.78 -16.80 2.90
C ASN A 86 -8.89 -17.89 1.82
N THR A 87 -8.37 -17.65 0.64
CA THR A 87 -8.57 -18.47 -0.56
C THR A 87 -7.63 -19.67 -0.68
N TYR A 88 -6.97 -20.11 0.39
CA TYR A 88 -5.93 -21.15 0.37
C TYR A 88 -6.39 -22.50 -0.20
N CYS A 89 -7.67 -22.84 -0.02
CA CYS A 89 -8.24 -24.12 -0.45
C CYS A 89 -8.75 -24.11 -1.90
N HIS A 90 -8.67 -22.99 -2.62
CA HIS A 90 -9.19 -22.86 -3.97
C HIS A 90 -8.11 -23.01 -5.04
N ASP A 91 -8.25 -24.03 -5.90
CA ASP A 91 -7.49 -24.16 -7.14
C ASP A 91 -8.40 -23.88 -8.34
N ASN A 92 -8.82 -22.62 -8.48
CA ASN A 92 -9.77 -22.16 -9.50
C ASN A 92 -9.55 -20.70 -9.86
N LYS A 93 -10.47 -20.11 -10.64
CA LYS A 93 -10.41 -18.72 -11.11
C LYS A 93 -10.36 -17.67 -10.00
N LEU A 94 -10.72 -18.02 -8.77
CA LEU A 94 -10.61 -17.13 -7.62
C LEU A 94 -9.13 -16.82 -7.28
N ASN A 95 -8.24 -17.80 -7.54
CA ASN A 95 -6.80 -17.67 -7.30
C ASN A 95 -5.97 -17.60 -8.59
N TRP A 96 -6.51 -18.06 -9.72
CA TRP A 96 -5.74 -18.03 -10.96
C TRP A 96 -5.62 -16.61 -11.49
N PHE A 97 -4.41 -16.23 -11.90
CA PHE A 97 -4.17 -14.91 -12.45
C PHE A 97 -4.87 -14.71 -13.80
N ASP A 98 -5.74 -13.70 -13.87
CA ASP A 98 -6.41 -13.32 -15.13
C ASP A 98 -5.55 -12.32 -15.92
N TRP A 99 -4.84 -12.80 -16.92
CA TRP A 99 -4.00 -11.99 -17.80
C TRP A 99 -4.77 -10.92 -18.59
N SER A 100 -6.10 -11.04 -18.73
CA SER A 100 -6.92 -10.02 -19.37
C SER A 100 -6.94 -8.71 -18.57
N LEU A 101 -6.77 -8.79 -17.24
CA LEU A 101 -6.76 -7.63 -16.35
C LEU A 101 -5.59 -6.69 -16.65
N TYR A 102 -4.46 -7.20 -17.10
CA TYR A 102 -3.33 -6.36 -17.52
C TYR A 102 -3.73 -5.39 -18.63
N ARG A 103 -4.48 -5.86 -19.64
CA ARG A 103 -4.94 -5.01 -20.74
C ARG A 103 -6.00 -4.02 -20.28
N LYS A 104 -6.95 -4.46 -19.45
CA LYS A 104 -8.04 -3.64 -18.92
C LYS A 104 -7.54 -2.53 -18.00
N ASN A 105 -6.54 -2.84 -17.15
CA ASN A 105 -6.04 -1.97 -16.10
C ASN A 105 -4.63 -1.41 -16.36
N LYS A 106 -4.23 -1.30 -17.62
CA LYS A 106 -2.87 -0.88 -18.02
C LYS A 106 -2.44 0.45 -17.39
N ARG A 107 -3.37 1.40 -17.20
CA ARG A 107 -3.09 2.69 -16.56
C ARG A 107 -2.67 2.50 -15.10
N PHE A 108 -3.38 1.66 -14.36
CA PHE A 108 -3.07 1.36 -12.97
C PHE A 108 -1.77 0.55 -12.85
N PHE A 109 -1.57 -0.43 -13.70
CA PHE A 109 -0.31 -1.18 -13.79
C PHE A 109 0.89 -0.26 -14.00
N ASN A 110 0.80 0.69 -14.94
CA ASN A 110 1.87 1.65 -15.17
C ASN A 110 2.11 2.56 -13.96
N PHE A 111 1.06 2.94 -13.23
CA PHE A 111 1.20 3.67 -11.98
C PHE A 111 2.00 2.86 -10.95
N CYS A 112 1.65 1.59 -10.72
CA CYS A 112 2.38 0.71 -9.80
C CYS A 112 3.85 0.56 -10.22
N LYS A 113 4.11 0.33 -11.50
CA LYS A 113 5.47 0.27 -12.04
C LYS A 113 6.25 1.56 -11.74
N ASN A 114 5.67 2.72 -11.99
CA ASN A 114 6.32 4.00 -11.75
C ASN A 114 6.60 4.23 -10.26
N MET A 115 5.72 3.81 -9.37
CA MET A 115 5.94 3.90 -7.92
C MET A 115 7.09 2.98 -7.45
N ILE A 116 7.22 1.79 -8.03
CA ILE A 116 8.34 0.90 -7.78
C ILE A 116 9.65 1.54 -8.27
N GLU A 117 9.69 2.10 -9.48
CA GLU A 117 10.86 2.80 -10.01
C GLU A 117 11.20 4.05 -9.18
N PHE A 118 10.19 4.80 -8.73
CA PHE A 118 10.38 5.91 -7.80
C PHE A 118 11.09 5.46 -6.53
N ARG A 119 10.62 4.39 -5.87
CA ARG A 119 11.27 3.82 -4.68
C ARG A 119 12.70 3.37 -4.98
N LYS A 120 12.95 2.73 -6.12
CA LYS A 120 14.28 2.25 -6.54
C LYS A 120 15.26 3.40 -6.80
N SER A 121 14.78 4.50 -7.37
CA SER A 121 15.61 5.69 -7.65
C SER A 121 15.86 6.59 -6.44
N HIS A 122 15.21 6.32 -5.29
CA HIS A 122 15.38 7.09 -4.06
C HIS A 122 15.92 6.20 -2.92
N PRO A 123 17.25 6.06 -2.79
CA PRO A 123 17.87 5.22 -1.77
C PRO A 123 17.40 5.51 -0.34
N VAL A 124 17.07 6.77 -0.03
CA VAL A 124 16.56 7.19 1.28
C VAL A 124 15.33 6.40 1.72
N LEU A 125 14.49 5.93 0.80
CA LEU A 125 13.31 5.09 1.08
C LEU A 125 13.68 3.63 1.38
N ARG A 126 14.94 3.22 1.13
CA ARG A 126 15.42 1.83 1.23
C ARG A 126 16.55 1.68 2.22
N ARG A 127 16.72 2.64 3.13
CA ARG A 127 17.79 2.59 4.13
C ARG A 127 17.61 1.41 5.08
N ALA A 128 18.73 0.89 5.60
CA ALA A 128 18.76 -0.27 6.49
C ALA A 128 18.30 0.03 7.93
N THR A 129 18.33 1.31 8.32
CA THR A 129 17.95 1.76 9.67
C THR A 129 16.73 2.65 9.64
N PHE A 130 15.93 2.63 10.70
CA PHE A 130 14.79 3.54 10.82
C PHE A 130 15.25 5.00 10.97
N PHE A 131 14.39 5.92 10.52
CA PHE A 131 14.57 7.34 10.81
C PHE A 131 14.39 7.58 12.32
N ASN A 132 15.22 8.42 12.89
CA ASN A 132 15.18 8.73 14.32
C ASN A 132 14.83 10.20 14.62
N GLY A 133 14.78 11.04 13.60
CA GLY A 133 14.47 12.46 13.74
C GLY A 133 15.57 13.27 14.46
N ILE A 134 16.75 12.68 14.73
CA ILE A 134 17.83 13.32 15.49
C ILE A 134 18.78 14.02 14.53
N ASN A 135 19.18 15.24 14.90
CA ASN A 135 20.29 15.94 14.27
C ASN A 135 21.61 15.33 14.77
N SER A 136 22.36 14.69 13.88
CA SER A 136 23.64 14.04 14.25
C SER A 136 24.84 14.99 14.23
N ASP A 137 24.71 16.17 13.61
CA ASP A 137 25.81 17.12 13.41
C ASP A 137 25.32 18.57 13.58
N GLU A 138 26.21 19.45 13.99
CA GLU A 138 25.98 20.88 14.26
C GLU A 138 25.46 21.66 13.02
N TYR A 139 25.61 21.12 11.82
CA TYR A 139 25.26 21.75 10.53
C TYR A 139 24.23 20.97 9.70
N CYS A 140 23.73 19.84 10.20
CA CYS A 140 22.86 18.98 9.39
C CYS A 140 21.41 18.91 9.88
N SER A 141 20.47 19.09 8.97
CA SER A 141 19.05 18.79 9.20
C SER A 141 18.85 17.34 9.64
N SER A 142 17.81 17.07 10.40
CA SER A 142 17.44 15.72 10.82
C SER A 142 17.24 14.78 9.61
N ASP A 143 17.35 13.48 9.82
CA ASP A 143 17.16 12.50 8.73
C ASP A 143 15.70 12.43 8.25
N ILE A 144 14.75 12.82 9.12
CA ILE A 144 13.33 13.05 8.80
C ILE A 144 12.85 14.30 9.53
N SER A 145 12.06 15.13 8.87
CA SER A 145 11.32 16.22 9.50
C SER A 145 9.85 16.15 9.12
N TRP A 146 8.99 16.48 10.09
CA TRP A 146 7.55 16.46 9.94
C TRP A 146 6.97 17.86 9.90
N HIS A 147 5.99 18.06 9.08
CA HIS A 147 5.35 19.34 8.84
C HIS A 147 3.83 19.16 8.78
N GLY A 148 3.12 20.17 9.23
CA GLY A 148 1.68 20.31 9.02
C GLY A 148 1.40 21.38 7.97
N PHE A 149 0.41 22.19 8.22
CA PHE A 149 0.11 23.39 7.43
C PHE A 149 1.26 24.42 7.49
N GLU A 150 1.95 24.45 8.64
CA GLU A 150 3.18 25.24 8.83
C GLU A 150 4.39 24.30 8.85
N ILE A 151 5.51 24.80 8.30
CA ILE A 151 6.78 24.05 8.28
C ILE A 151 7.27 23.84 9.73
N GLY A 152 7.60 22.57 10.05
CA GLY A 152 8.11 22.19 11.37
C GLY A 152 7.04 22.12 12.48
N LYS A 153 5.76 22.27 12.14
CA LYS A 153 4.64 22.17 13.07
C LYS A 153 3.64 21.12 12.59
N PRO A 154 3.92 19.81 12.75
CA PRO A 154 2.97 18.76 12.41
C PRO A 154 1.78 18.80 13.37
N ASP A 155 0.58 18.64 12.83
CA ASP A 155 -0.63 18.46 13.62
C ASP A 155 -0.95 16.96 13.71
N TRP A 156 -0.82 16.40 14.90
CA TRP A 156 -1.08 15.00 15.20
C TRP A 156 -2.48 14.76 15.78
N SER A 157 -3.36 15.75 15.73
CA SER A 157 -4.73 15.59 16.21
C SER A 157 -5.54 14.67 15.29
N GLU A 158 -6.59 14.05 15.84
CA GLU A 158 -7.51 13.18 15.10
C GLU A 158 -8.25 13.91 13.97
N ASN A 159 -8.33 15.25 14.05
CA ASN A 159 -8.98 16.10 13.05
C ASN A 159 -8.02 16.58 11.95
N SER A 160 -6.75 16.22 12.03
CA SER A 160 -5.77 16.61 11.02
C SER A 160 -5.96 15.79 9.73
N HIS A 161 -6.07 16.49 8.62
CA HIS A 161 -6.17 15.87 7.27
C HIS A 161 -4.97 16.17 6.39
N CYS A 162 -3.90 16.73 6.96
CA CYS A 162 -2.70 17.09 6.22
C CYS A 162 -1.47 16.77 7.04
N ILE A 163 -0.57 16.00 6.45
CA ILE A 163 0.78 15.80 6.97
C ILE A 163 1.78 15.82 5.82
N ALA A 164 2.92 16.46 6.04
CA ALA A 164 4.04 16.40 5.13
C ALA A 164 5.30 15.96 5.89
N PHE A 165 6.20 15.30 5.19
CA PHE A 165 7.51 14.95 5.72
C PHE A 165 8.60 15.17 4.68
N MET A 166 9.78 15.47 5.15
CA MET A 166 10.98 15.60 4.33
C MET A 166 12.00 14.57 4.79
N LEU A 167 12.57 13.82 3.86
CA LEU A 167 13.63 12.86 4.08
C LEU A 167 14.95 13.43 3.57
N ASN A 168 15.99 13.35 4.39
CA ASN A 168 17.32 13.80 4.02
C ASN A 168 18.06 12.70 3.26
N GLY A 169 18.17 12.83 1.95
CA GLY A 169 18.84 11.87 1.07
C GLY A 169 20.34 11.74 1.30
N ASN A 170 21.01 12.76 1.86
CA ASN A 170 22.44 12.73 2.16
C ASN A 170 22.81 11.75 3.30
N LYS A 171 21.81 11.32 4.07
CA LYS A 171 21.97 10.36 5.18
C LYS A 171 21.41 8.96 4.83
N ALA A 172 21.19 8.68 3.55
CA ALA A 172 20.70 7.38 3.11
C ALA A 172 21.87 6.38 3.12
N VAL A 173 21.98 5.59 4.19
CA VAL A 173 22.81 4.39 4.21
C VAL A 173 21.95 3.23 3.71
N THR A 174 22.29 2.69 2.57
CA THR A 174 21.60 1.51 2.00
C THR A 174 22.28 0.23 2.48
N GLY A 175 21.57 -0.91 2.45
CA GLY A 175 22.16 -2.20 2.81
C GLY A 175 23.36 -2.59 1.94
N ALA A 176 23.49 -2.02 0.74
CA ALA A 176 24.66 -2.20 -0.13
C ALA A 176 25.93 -1.53 0.45
N ASP A 177 25.75 -0.37 1.09
CA ASP A 177 26.87 0.40 1.66
C ASP A 177 27.47 -0.29 2.91
N LEU A 178 26.75 -1.22 3.54
CA LEU A 178 27.20 -1.97 4.70
C LEU A 178 28.11 -3.17 4.33
N ASN A 179 28.06 -3.62 3.08
CA ASN A 179 28.86 -4.77 2.61
C ASN A 179 30.22 -4.37 2.02
N ASP A 180 30.44 -3.10 1.70
CA ASP A 180 31.70 -2.62 1.11
C ASP A 180 32.77 -2.24 2.15
N ASN A 181 32.47 -2.36 3.46
CA ASN A 181 33.38 -2.03 4.56
C ASN A 181 33.84 -3.25 5.39
N ASN A 182 33.76 -4.48 4.86
CA ASN A 182 34.33 -5.69 5.50
C ASN A 182 35.34 -6.35 4.59
#